data_a07a527e4639aadad652f5a05d7a9614
#
_entry.id   a07a527e4639aadad652f5a05d7a9614
#
_cell.length_a   1.000
_cell.length_b   1.000
_cell.length_c   1.000
_cell.angle_alpha   90.00
_cell.angle_beta   90.00
_cell.angle_gamma   90.00
#
_symmetry.space_group_name_H-M   'P 1'
#
loop_
_entity.id
_entity.type
_entity.pdbx_description
1 polymer ?
#
loop_
_entity_poly.entity_id
_entity_poly.type
_entity_poly.pdbx_seq_one_letter_code
_entity_poly.pdbx_strand_id
1 'polypeptide(L)'
;KEKVVKSVKAADSLSVEISKLKKKGINQKKNIKCHVLAYKMVDGKKVTVAKSITIHAAGKKNKSVTDAKSIKLKKTSYVLAKGKKAVVKASIVKKNKKRPIINHISEFRYATSDSKVAVVSKNGKITAKGKGSCSIYVYATNGCAQKIKVVVK
;
A
#
# COMPACT_ATOMS: atom_id res chain seq x y z
N LYS A 1 -12.49 0.59 -17.20
CA LYS A 1 -11.79 1.89 -17.20
C LYS A 1 -11.80 2.46 -15.79
N GLU A 2 -10.65 2.95 -15.30
CA GLU A 2 -10.53 3.70 -14.04
C GLU A 2 -11.27 5.04 -14.18
N LYS A 3 -11.93 5.50 -13.10
CA LYS A 3 -12.69 6.75 -13.10
C LYS A 3 -12.27 7.59 -11.91
N VAL A 4 -12.05 8.88 -12.15
CA VAL A 4 -11.86 9.86 -11.08
C VAL A 4 -13.20 10.03 -10.35
N VAL A 5 -13.18 9.82 -9.04
CA VAL A 5 -14.37 9.92 -8.17
C VAL A 5 -14.42 11.27 -7.47
N LYS A 6 -13.27 11.77 -7.02
CA LYS A 6 -13.12 13.07 -6.36
C LYS A 6 -11.73 13.64 -6.59
N SER A 7 -11.60 14.95 -6.72
CA SER A 7 -10.34 15.69 -6.76
C SER A 7 -10.34 16.72 -5.63
N VAL A 8 -9.20 16.87 -4.94
CA VAL A 8 -8.99 17.88 -3.90
C VAL A 8 -7.64 18.54 -4.11
N LYS A 9 -7.47 19.79 -3.68
CA LYS A 9 -6.17 20.46 -3.63
C LYS A 9 -5.40 19.92 -2.41
N ALA A 10 -4.12 19.63 -2.58
CA ALA A 10 -3.28 19.10 -1.49
C ALA A 10 -3.14 20.11 -0.31
N ALA A 11 -3.25 21.40 -0.60
CA ALA A 11 -3.26 22.45 0.43
C ALA A 11 -4.53 22.44 1.30
N ASP A 12 -5.65 21.91 0.78
CA ASP A 12 -6.94 21.98 1.47
C ASP A 12 -7.16 20.77 2.40
N SER A 13 -6.74 19.58 1.97
CA SER A 13 -6.91 18.36 2.77
C SER A 13 -6.06 17.19 2.28
N LEU A 14 -5.53 16.41 3.23
CA LEU A 14 -4.87 15.13 2.99
C LEU A 14 -5.82 13.93 3.11
N SER A 15 -7.10 14.16 3.42
CA SER A 15 -8.12 13.11 3.54
C SER A 15 -9.34 13.41 2.69
N VAL A 16 -9.97 12.36 2.18
CA VAL A 16 -11.17 12.45 1.35
C VAL A 16 -12.13 11.35 1.74
N GLU A 17 -13.36 11.72 2.10
CA GLU A 17 -14.45 10.79 2.27
C GLU A 17 -15.25 10.64 0.98
N ILE A 18 -15.52 9.38 0.60
CA ILE A 18 -16.30 9.02 -0.58
C ILE A 18 -17.44 8.09 -0.15
N SER A 19 -18.67 8.57 -0.20
CA SER A 19 -19.89 7.81 0.14
C SER A 19 -20.66 7.31 -1.09
N LYS A 20 -20.46 7.97 -2.24
CA LYS A 20 -21.19 7.69 -3.48
C LYS A 20 -20.24 7.45 -4.65
N LEU A 21 -20.64 6.54 -5.54
CA LEU A 21 -20.01 6.28 -6.83
C LEU A 21 -21.06 6.46 -7.93
N LYS A 22 -20.88 7.43 -8.86
CA LYS A 22 -21.87 7.76 -9.91
C LYS A 22 -23.28 8.04 -9.35
N LYS A 23 -23.39 8.91 -8.36
CA LYS A 23 -24.65 9.26 -7.66
C LYS A 23 -25.30 8.13 -6.84
N LYS A 24 -24.82 6.89 -6.89
CA LYS A 24 -25.30 5.76 -6.10
C LYS A 24 -24.39 5.52 -4.89
N GLY A 25 -24.94 5.07 -3.78
CA GLY A 25 -24.15 4.65 -2.61
C GLY A 25 -23.16 3.53 -2.97
N ILE A 26 -22.00 3.49 -2.30
CA ILE A 26 -21.03 2.42 -2.48
C ILE A 26 -21.62 1.10 -2.00
N ASN A 27 -21.59 0.07 -2.85
CA ASN A 27 -22.10 -1.25 -2.49
C ASN A 27 -21.18 -1.94 -1.46
N GLN A 28 -21.59 -1.88 -0.20
CA GLN A 28 -20.87 -2.44 0.93
C GLN A 28 -20.77 -3.98 0.95
N LYS A 29 -21.54 -4.69 0.12
CA LYS A 29 -21.46 -6.16 -0.01
C LYS A 29 -20.33 -6.60 -0.95
N LYS A 30 -19.77 -5.71 -1.76
CA LYS A 30 -18.71 -5.98 -2.76
C LYS A 30 -17.35 -5.49 -2.30
N ASN A 31 -16.29 -5.97 -2.94
CA ASN A 31 -14.95 -5.44 -2.77
C ASN A 31 -14.84 -4.07 -3.43
N ILE A 32 -14.04 -3.20 -2.82
CA ILE A 32 -13.75 -1.85 -3.29
C ILE A 32 -12.30 -1.81 -3.75
N LYS A 33 -12.08 -1.30 -4.94
CA LYS A 33 -10.75 -1.06 -5.51
C LYS A 33 -10.55 0.43 -5.72
N CYS A 34 -9.49 1.01 -5.16
CA CYS A 34 -9.17 2.42 -5.36
C CYS A 34 -7.65 2.69 -5.26
N HIS A 35 -7.24 3.83 -5.77
CA HIS A 35 -5.91 4.40 -5.62
C HIS A 35 -6.00 5.93 -5.69
N VAL A 36 -4.93 6.59 -5.28
CA VAL A 36 -4.79 8.04 -5.34
C VAL A 36 -3.77 8.41 -6.42
N LEU A 37 -4.08 9.42 -7.21
CA LEU A 37 -3.15 10.03 -8.15
C LEU A 37 -2.82 11.44 -7.65
N ALA A 38 -1.53 11.74 -7.51
CA ALA A 38 -1.07 13.12 -7.41
C ALA A 38 -0.83 13.64 -8.83
N TYR A 39 -1.32 14.86 -9.12
CA TYR A 39 -1.10 15.51 -10.40
C TYR A 39 -0.78 16.99 -10.19
N LYS A 40 -0.09 17.58 -11.16
CA LYS A 40 0.09 19.02 -11.30
C LYS A 40 -0.55 19.51 -12.59
N MET A 41 -0.90 20.78 -12.64
CA MET A 41 -1.33 21.44 -13.87
C MET A 41 -0.09 21.94 -14.61
N VAL A 42 0.02 21.60 -15.89
CA VAL A 42 1.05 22.10 -16.81
C VAL A 42 0.31 22.48 -18.09
N ASP A 43 0.37 23.73 -18.49
CA ASP A 43 -0.30 24.29 -19.67
C ASP A 43 -1.79 23.91 -19.74
N GLY A 44 -2.52 24.08 -18.63
CA GLY A 44 -3.94 23.74 -18.51
C GLY A 44 -4.27 22.24 -18.48
N LYS A 45 -3.27 21.34 -18.58
CA LYS A 45 -3.45 19.89 -18.59
C LYS A 45 -3.01 19.24 -17.27
N LYS A 46 -3.73 18.20 -16.84
CA LYS A 46 -3.34 17.38 -15.68
C LYS A 46 -2.21 16.44 -16.04
N VAL A 47 -1.05 16.60 -15.40
CA VAL A 47 0.10 15.69 -15.51
C VAL A 47 0.26 14.92 -14.21
N THR A 48 0.10 13.60 -14.27
CA THR A 48 0.28 12.72 -13.10
C THR A 48 1.74 12.72 -12.67
N VAL A 49 2.02 13.04 -11.42
CA VAL A 49 3.38 13.05 -10.84
C VAL A 49 3.62 11.85 -9.91
N ALA A 50 2.58 11.28 -9.33
CA ALA A 50 2.68 10.07 -8.51
C ALA A 50 1.36 9.29 -8.50
N LYS A 51 1.47 7.99 -8.27
CA LYS A 51 0.34 7.07 -8.09
C LYS A 51 0.58 6.22 -6.85
N SER A 52 -0.41 6.16 -5.95
CA SER A 52 -0.35 5.26 -4.80
C SER A 52 -0.46 3.80 -5.25
N ILE A 53 -0.11 2.86 -4.36
CA ILE A 53 -0.52 1.47 -4.55
C ILE A 53 -2.05 1.41 -4.67
N THR A 54 -2.54 0.49 -5.51
CA THR A 54 -3.99 0.21 -5.58
C THR A 54 -4.39 -0.62 -4.38
N ILE A 55 -5.33 -0.17 -3.58
CA ILE A 55 -5.90 -0.95 -2.49
C ILE A 55 -7.11 -1.74 -2.96
N HIS A 56 -7.28 -2.93 -2.38
CA HIS A 56 -8.44 -3.80 -2.54
C HIS A 56 -8.99 -4.09 -1.15
N ALA A 57 -10.10 -3.47 -0.78
CA ALA A 57 -10.71 -3.61 0.53
C ALA A 57 -12.04 -4.35 0.45
N ALA A 58 -12.35 -5.15 1.46
CA ALA A 58 -13.66 -5.74 1.62
C ALA A 58 -14.67 -4.66 2.03
N GLY A 59 -15.83 -4.61 1.41
CA GLY A 59 -16.92 -3.76 1.88
C GLY A 59 -17.39 -4.19 3.28
N LYS A 60 -17.87 -3.26 4.10
CA LYS A 60 -18.28 -3.53 5.50
C LYS A 60 -19.30 -4.67 5.65
N LYS A 61 -20.18 -4.85 4.63
CA LYS A 61 -21.21 -5.91 4.59
C LYS A 61 -20.81 -7.13 3.75
N ASN A 62 -19.52 -7.22 3.31
CA ASN A 62 -19.03 -8.38 2.57
C ASN A 62 -18.99 -9.62 3.49
N LYS A 63 -19.61 -10.73 3.06
CA LYS A 63 -19.64 -11.97 3.83
C LYS A 63 -18.60 -13.00 3.38
N SER A 64 -17.99 -12.83 2.19
CA SER A 64 -17.08 -13.80 1.58
C SER A 64 -15.63 -13.60 1.96
N VAL A 65 -15.19 -12.35 2.14
CA VAL A 65 -13.80 -12.00 2.44
C VAL A 65 -13.71 -10.98 3.58
N THR A 66 -12.51 -10.79 4.12
CA THR A 66 -12.22 -9.81 5.16
C THR A 66 -10.94 -9.03 4.85
N ASP A 67 -10.76 -7.93 5.54
CA ASP A 67 -9.56 -7.10 5.50
C ASP A 67 -8.52 -7.52 6.54
N ALA A 68 -7.27 -7.11 6.30
CA ALA A 68 -6.25 -7.07 7.33
C ALA A 68 -6.65 -6.07 8.43
N LYS A 69 -6.57 -6.50 9.69
CA LYS A 69 -6.62 -5.63 10.88
C LYS A 69 -5.25 -5.01 11.14
N SER A 70 -4.21 -5.82 11.01
CA SER A 70 -2.80 -5.42 11.16
C SER A 70 -1.88 -6.39 10.44
N ILE A 71 -0.61 -6.02 10.30
CA ILE A 71 0.47 -6.88 9.81
C ILE A 71 1.41 -7.15 10.99
N LYS A 72 1.76 -8.42 11.23
CA LYS A 72 2.83 -8.81 12.14
C LYS A 72 4.12 -8.99 11.33
N LEU A 73 5.19 -8.34 11.74
CA LEU A 73 6.53 -8.49 11.17
C LEU A 73 7.39 -9.36 12.12
N LYS A 74 8.15 -10.30 11.57
CA LYS A 74 9.13 -11.07 12.36
C LYS A 74 10.30 -10.17 12.80
N LYS A 75 10.71 -9.21 11.97
CA LYS A 75 11.74 -8.19 12.27
C LYS A 75 11.26 -6.82 11.78
N THR A 76 11.50 -5.80 12.58
CA THR A 76 11.16 -4.39 12.31
C THR A 76 12.38 -3.57 11.87
N SER A 77 13.58 -4.19 11.89
CA SER A 77 14.81 -3.54 11.43
C SER A 77 15.79 -4.55 10.82
N TYR A 78 16.61 -4.08 9.90
CA TYR A 78 17.72 -4.81 9.29
C TYR A 78 18.95 -3.89 9.21
N VAL A 79 20.12 -4.44 9.55
CA VAL A 79 21.42 -3.83 9.29
C VAL A 79 22.13 -4.73 8.28
N LEU A 80 22.49 -4.20 7.12
CA LEU A 80 23.05 -4.95 6.00
C LEU A 80 24.32 -4.27 5.49
N ALA A 81 25.32 -5.04 5.11
CA ALA A 81 26.41 -4.53 4.28
C ALA A 81 25.92 -4.35 2.83
N LYS A 82 26.54 -3.42 2.09
CA LYS A 82 26.25 -3.18 0.66
C LYS A 82 26.27 -4.50 -0.12
N GLY A 83 25.30 -4.72 -1.02
CA GLY A 83 25.11 -5.93 -1.81
C GLY A 83 24.42 -7.09 -1.07
N LYS A 84 24.37 -7.08 0.25
CA LYS A 84 23.69 -8.15 1.04
C LYS A 84 22.17 -8.07 0.90
N LYS A 85 21.54 -9.19 1.11
CA LYS A 85 20.09 -9.39 0.93
C LYS A 85 19.45 -9.90 2.19
N ALA A 86 18.18 -9.55 2.41
CA ALA A 86 17.34 -10.10 3.48
C ALA A 86 15.92 -10.31 2.94
N VAL A 87 15.14 -11.15 3.62
CA VAL A 87 13.74 -11.41 3.25
C VAL A 87 12.83 -10.95 4.37
N VAL A 88 11.83 -10.14 4.03
CA VAL A 88 10.76 -9.74 4.93
C VAL A 88 9.89 -10.95 5.24
N LYS A 89 9.74 -11.27 6.52
CA LYS A 89 8.77 -12.27 7.00
C LYS A 89 7.64 -11.53 7.69
N ALA A 90 6.44 -11.60 7.11
CA ALA A 90 5.24 -10.93 7.56
C ALA A 90 4.06 -11.90 7.57
N SER A 91 3.06 -11.62 8.40
CA SER A 91 1.76 -12.32 8.41
C SER A 91 0.62 -11.34 8.64
N ILE A 92 -0.56 -11.64 8.11
CA ILE A 92 -1.76 -10.84 8.30
C ILE A 92 -2.51 -11.28 9.56
N VAL A 93 -2.88 -10.31 10.40
CA VAL A 93 -3.95 -10.46 11.39
C VAL A 93 -5.25 -10.04 10.73
N LYS A 94 -6.17 -10.96 10.56
CA LYS A 94 -7.47 -10.71 9.90
C LYS A 94 -8.44 -9.95 10.81
N LYS A 95 -9.29 -9.08 10.27
CA LYS A 95 -10.41 -8.48 11.02
C LYS A 95 -11.42 -9.55 11.42
N ASN A 96 -11.74 -10.47 10.53
CA ASN A 96 -12.56 -11.64 10.81
C ASN A 96 -11.75 -12.91 10.57
N LYS A 97 -11.46 -13.68 11.64
CA LYS A 97 -10.62 -14.88 11.59
C LYS A 97 -11.19 -15.99 10.68
N LYS A 98 -12.54 -16.07 10.59
CA LYS A 98 -13.27 -17.11 9.83
C LYS A 98 -13.30 -16.86 8.31
N ARG A 99 -12.96 -15.64 7.84
CA ARG A 99 -13.01 -15.28 6.41
C ARG A 99 -11.62 -15.18 5.80
N PRO A 100 -11.43 -15.56 4.53
CA PRO A 100 -10.18 -15.37 3.82
C PRO A 100 -9.92 -13.87 3.53
N ILE A 101 -8.66 -13.50 3.35
CA ILE A 101 -8.27 -12.23 2.73
C ILE A 101 -8.54 -12.32 1.22
N ILE A 102 -8.73 -11.18 0.57
CA ILE A 102 -8.81 -11.08 -0.90
C ILE A 102 -7.56 -11.73 -1.51
N ASN A 103 -7.73 -12.74 -2.37
CA ASN A 103 -6.67 -13.61 -2.87
C ASN A 103 -6.38 -13.50 -4.39
N HIS A 104 -7.10 -12.63 -5.13
CA HIS A 104 -6.85 -12.42 -6.56
C HIS A 104 -5.66 -11.47 -6.84
N ILE A 105 -4.99 -11.01 -5.79
CA ILE A 105 -3.75 -10.21 -5.84
C ILE A 105 -2.79 -10.69 -4.75
N SER A 106 -1.51 -10.28 -4.85
CA SER A 106 -0.51 -10.62 -3.83
C SER A 106 -0.94 -10.14 -2.44
N GLU A 107 -0.79 -11.00 -1.45
CA GLU A 107 -1.13 -10.73 -0.04
C GLU A 107 -0.40 -9.50 0.49
N PHE A 108 0.89 -9.37 0.13
CA PHE A 108 1.72 -8.23 0.47
C PHE A 108 2.24 -7.52 -0.77
N ARG A 109 2.41 -6.20 -0.64
CA ARG A 109 3.12 -5.34 -1.56
C ARG A 109 4.13 -4.52 -0.79
N TYR A 110 5.21 -4.14 -1.45
CA TYR A 110 6.34 -3.52 -0.80
C TYR A 110 6.73 -2.23 -1.53
N ALA A 111 7.24 -1.25 -0.76
CA ALA A 111 7.83 -0.05 -1.29
C ALA A 111 9.03 0.37 -0.44
N THR A 112 9.97 1.06 -1.04
CA THR A 112 11.10 1.68 -0.33
C THR A 112 10.93 3.19 -0.29
N SER A 113 11.39 3.84 0.78
CA SER A 113 11.47 5.30 0.85
C SER A 113 12.68 5.85 0.10
N ASP A 114 13.72 5.03 -0.11
CA ASP A 114 14.93 5.41 -0.84
C ASP A 114 15.55 4.21 -1.54
N SER A 115 15.42 4.17 -2.87
CA SER A 115 15.93 3.10 -3.71
C SER A 115 17.45 3.15 -3.90
N LYS A 116 18.11 4.28 -3.59
CA LYS A 116 19.57 4.39 -3.59
C LYS A 116 20.18 3.65 -2.40
N VAL A 117 19.50 3.62 -1.26
CA VAL A 117 19.92 2.90 -0.05
C VAL A 117 19.55 1.43 -0.12
N ALA A 118 18.28 1.09 -0.37
CA ALA A 118 17.84 -0.29 -0.52
C ALA A 118 16.62 -0.39 -1.43
N VAL A 119 16.52 -1.50 -2.15
CA VAL A 119 15.35 -1.86 -2.96
C VAL A 119 14.67 -3.09 -2.36
N VAL A 120 13.37 -3.25 -2.64
CA VAL A 120 12.61 -4.43 -2.24
C VAL A 120 11.85 -5.00 -3.44
N SER A 121 11.92 -6.30 -3.62
CA SER A 121 11.20 -7.00 -4.69
C SER A 121 9.73 -7.25 -4.32
N LYS A 122 8.92 -7.64 -5.31
CA LYS A 122 7.53 -8.06 -5.11
C LYS A 122 7.35 -9.21 -4.09
N ASN A 123 8.39 -10.00 -3.87
CA ASN A 123 8.39 -11.11 -2.92
C ASN A 123 9.02 -10.74 -1.56
N GLY A 124 9.19 -9.45 -1.27
CA GLY A 124 9.74 -8.98 0.01
C GLY A 124 11.24 -9.19 0.18
N LYS A 125 12.01 -9.46 -0.89
CA LYS A 125 13.46 -9.57 -0.84
C LYS A 125 14.09 -8.18 -0.89
N ILE A 126 14.69 -7.75 0.23
CA ILE A 126 15.46 -6.51 0.36
C ILE A 126 16.85 -6.74 -0.22
N THR A 127 17.37 -5.77 -0.97
CA THR A 127 18.76 -5.74 -1.43
C THR A 127 19.37 -4.39 -1.07
N ALA A 128 20.45 -4.42 -0.28
CA ALA A 128 21.22 -3.24 0.12
C ALA A 128 22.00 -2.70 -1.09
N LYS A 129 21.84 -1.40 -1.43
CA LYS A 129 22.44 -0.76 -2.61
C LYS A 129 23.55 0.22 -2.25
N GLY A 130 23.33 1.09 -1.30
CA GLY A 130 24.27 2.12 -0.90
C GLY A 130 24.19 2.43 0.58
N LYS A 131 25.27 2.95 1.15
CA LYS A 131 25.36 3.37 2.57
C LYS A 131 24.25 4.37 2.90
N GLY A 132 23.60 4.20 4.06
CA GLY A 132 22.53 5.08 4.51
C GLY A 132 21.42 4.36 5.27
N SER A 133 20.29 5.04 5.47
CA SER A 133 19.12 4.50 6.15
C SER A 133 17.86 4.79 5.33
N CYS A 134 17.01 3.80 5.18
CA CYS A 134 15.70 3.94 4.54
C CYS A 134 14.63 3.13 5.26
N SER A 135 13.39 3.31 4.84
CA SER A 135 12.24 2.54 5.29
C SER A 135 11.72 1.64 4.17
N ILE A 136 11.48 0.38 4.50
CA ILE A 136 10.68 -0.53 3.66
C ILE A 136 9.27 -0.58 4.22
N TYR A 137 8.29 -0.28 3.40
CA TYR A 137 6.87 -0.37 3.73
C TYR A 137 6.32 -1.70 3.23
N VAL A 138 5.54 -2.35 4.08
CA VAL A 138 4.82 -3.60 3.79
C VAL A 138 3.33 -3.27 3.85
N TYR A 139 2.61 -3.49 2.75
CA TYR A 139 1.18 -3.19 2.63
C TYR A 139 0.38 -4.47 2.43
N ALA A 140 -0.67 -4.65 3.19
CA ALA A 140 -1.71 -5.62 2.92
C ALA A 140 -2.64 -5.12 1.79
N THR A 141 -3.53 -5.99 1.30
CA THR A 141 -4.44 -5.71 0.18
C THR A 141 -5.29 -4.46 0.39
N ASN A 142 -5.77 -4.23 1.61
CA ASN A 142 -6.61 -3.10 2.00
C ASN A 142 -5.85 -1.82 2.37
N GLY A 143 -4.52 -1.79 2.17
CA GLY A 143 -3.68 -0.62 2.46
C GLY A 143 -3.18 -0.55 3.92
N CYS A 144 -3.59 -1.49 4.80
CA CYS A 144 -2.97 -1.62 6.12
C CYS A 144 -1.46 -1.79 5.94
N ALA A 145 -0.63 -1.02 6.66
CA ALA A 145 0.79 -0.94 6.44
C ALA A 145 1.61 -1.14 7.71
N GLN A 146 2.84 -1.63 7.54
CA GLN A 146 3.89 -1.64 8.54
C GLN A 146 5.20 -1.15 7.92
N LYS A 147 6.08 -0.62 8.77
CA LYS A 147 7.37 -0.05 8.39
C LYS A 147 8.51 -0.85 8.98
N ILE A 148 9.54 -1.09 8.19
CA ILE A 148 10.79 -1.76 8.55
C ILE A 148 11.92 -0.75 8.34
N LYS A 149 12.78 -0.51 9.35
CA LYS A 149 13.99 0.29 9.21
C LYS A 149 15.09 -0.55 8.56
N VAL A 150 15.75 -0.02 7.54
CA VAL A 150 16.93 -0.65 6.91
C VAL A 150 18.09 0.31 7.01
N VAL A 151 19.21 -0.16 7.56
CA VAL A 151 20.47 0.55 7.62
C VAL A 151 21.49 -0.23 6.79
N VAL A 152 22.12 0.44 5.85
CA VAL A 152 23.22 -0.11 5.03
C VAL A 152 24.53 0.53 5.45
N LYS A 153 25.50 -0.32 5.84
CA LYS A 153 26.86 0.06 6.24
C LYS A 153 27.82 -0.03 5.05
#